data_65110d7021f7d48098ba69e393da33da
#
_entry.id   65110d7021f7d48098ba69e393da33da
#
_cell.length_a   1.000
_cell.length_b   1.000
_cell.length_c   1.000
_cell.angle_alpha   90.00
_cell.angle_beta   90.00
_cell.angle_gamma   90.00
#
_symmetry.space_group_name_H-M   'P 1'
#
loop_
_entity.id
_entity.type
_entity.pdbx_description
1 polymer ?
#
loop_
_entity_poly.entity_id
_entity_poly.type
_entity_poly.pdbx_seq_one_letter_code
_entity_poly.pdbx_strand_id
1 'polypeptide(L)'
;MNRISKAFLACTCGLFCLGIQAQNHTIWTNDFSNTGETLKVVGRGTCSIADNVFRSKGSYALFGNPEWTNYSFSVKARAPEDAEQVQIWASFRNYNRFDRYVVGIKGGLQDDLYLMRTGYMGTDEFMGVRPLGFHPVPGEWYRMKVEVCGNRIRVFLNDEK
;
A
#
# COMPACT_ATOMS: atom_id res chain seq x y z
N MET A 1 19.17 14.77 -3.71
CA MET A 1 19.44 13.31 -3.81
C MET A 1 18.38 12.61 -2.98
N ASN A 2 17.23 12.30 -3.58
CA ASN A 2 16.03 11.87 -2.89
C ASN A 2 16.13 10.38 -2.49
N ARG A 3 16.19 10.12 -1.23
CA ARG A 3 16.12 8.77 -0.66
C ARG A 3 14.65 8.35 -0.52
N ILE A 4 14.36 7.13 -0.89
CA ILE A 4 13.03 6.61 -1.17
C ILE A 4 12.73 5.39 -0.30
N SER A 5 11.48 5.13 -0.12
CA SER A 5 10.82 4.27 0.86
C SER A 5 11.19 2.79 0.87
N LYS A 6 11.33 2.22 2.04
CA LYS A 6 11.30 0.75 2.28
C LYS A 6 9.88 0.26 2.13
N ALA A 7 9.64 -0.72 1.30
CA ALA A 7 8.37 -1.43 1.31
C ALA A 7 8.60 -2.86 1.81
N PHE A 8 8.00 -3.22 2.89
CA PHE A 8 7.84 -4.61 3.30
C PHE A 8 6.41 -5.01 2.95
N LEU A 9 6.26 -5.97 2.07
CA LEU A 9 4.97 -6.34 1.56
C LEU A 9 4.64 -7.80 1.89
N ALA A 10 3.60 -8.01 2.66
CA ALA A 10 3.05 -9.33 2.94
C ALA A 10 1.59 -9.39 2.50
N CYS A 11 1.24 -10.39 1.73
CA CYS A 11 -0.14 -10.67 1.37
C CYS A 11 -0.60 -11.95 2.08
N THR A 12 -1.68 -11.85 2.84
CA THR A 12 -2.29 -12.98 3.52
C THR A 12 -3.70 -13.21 3.01
N CYS A 13 -4.03 -14.44 2.64
CA CYS A 13 -5.39 -14.82 2.29
C CYS A 13 -6.08 -15.44 3.52
N GLY A 14 -7.16 -14.82 3.97
CA GLY A 14 -7.97 -15.31 5.06
C GLY A 14 -9.46 -15.29 4.71
N LEU A 15 -10.15 -16.41 4.94
CA LEU A 15 -11.62 -16.48 4.83
C LEU A 15 -12.25 -15.90 6.10
N PHE A 16 -12.50 -14.60 6.15
CA PHE A 16 -13.11 -13.91 7.28
C PHE A 16 -14.65 -13.85 7.22
N CYS A 17 -15.29 -14.60 6.31
CA CYS A 17 -16.71 -14.37 6.06
C CYS A 17 -17.70 -15.20 6.90
N LEU A 18 -17.27 -16.20 7.62
CA LEU A 18 -18.16 -17.04 8.43
C LEU A 18 -17.38 -17.60 9.61
N GLY A 19 -17.55 -17.10 10.81
CA GLY A 19 -17.19 -17.64 12.13
C GLY A 19 -16.24 -18.86 12.30
N ILE A 20 -15.61 -19.31 11.25
CA ILE A 20 -14.60 -20.35 11.21
C ILE A 20 -13.26 -19.64 11.41
N GLN A 21 -12.46 -20.08 12.35
CA GLN A 21 -11.07 -19.64 12.48
C GLN A 21 -10.34 -20.02 11.19
N ALA A 22 -10.34 -19.09 10.23
CA ALA A 22 -9.54 -19.24 9.05
C ALA A 22 -8.07 -19.12 9.45
N GLN A 23 -7.30 -20.18 9.23
CA GLN A 23 -5.86 -20.09 9.36
C GLN A 23 -5.36 -19.05 8.36
N ASN A 24 -4.74 -17.99 8.87
CA ASN A 24 -4.08 -16.99 8.04
C ASN A 24 -2.89 -17.67 7.35
N HIS A 25 -3.03 -17.96 6.08
CA HIS A 25 -1.95 -18.51 5.28
C HIS A 25 -1.29 -17.38 4.50
N THR A 26 -0.01 -17.11 4.78
CA THR A 26 0.78 -16.17 3.98
C THR A 26 1.12 -16.82 2.65
N ILE A 27 0.62 -16.27 1.56
CA ILE A 27 0.79 -16.79 0.21
C ILE A 27 1.92 -16.11 -0.56
N TRP A 28 2.36 -14.94 -0.09
CA TRP A 28 3.46 -14.20 -0.69
C TRP A 28 4.04 -13.18 0.29
N THR A 29 5.35 -13.08 0.31
CA THR A 29 6.10 -12.03 1.03
C THR A 29 7.28 -11.60 0.19
N ASN A 30 7.67 -10.34 0.30
CA ASN A 30 8.91 -9.84 -0.24
C ASN A 30 9.53 -8.82 0.72
N ASP A 31 10.70 -9.13 1.21
CA ASP A 31 11.50 -8.25 2.07
C ASP A 31 12.61 -7.53 1.30
N PHE A 32 12.63 -7.74 -0.03
CA PHE A 32 13.63 -7.21 -0.96
C PHE A 32 15.07 -7.64 -0.68
N SER A 33 15.28 -8.71 0.08
CA SER A 33 16.61 -9.29 0.30
C SER A 33 17.09 -10.08 -0.92
N ASN A 34 16.16 -10.62 -1.71
CA ASN A 34 16.43 -11.37 -2.92
C ASN A 34 16.14 -10.51 -4.16
N THR A 35 17.19 -10.04 -4.81
CA THR A 35 17.10 -9.23 -6.04
C THR A 35 16.71 -10.06 -7.28
N GLY A 36 16.63 -11.39 -7.15
CA GLY A 36 16.24 -12.30 -8.24
C GLY A 36 14.72 -12.34 -8.50
N GLU A 37 13.90 -11.87 -7.58
CA GLU A 37 12.47 -11.72 -7.84
C GLU A 37 12.20 -10.54 -8.78
N THR A 38 11.70 -10.85 -9.95
CA THR A 38 11.36 -9.82 -10.94
C THR A 38 10.04 -9.16 -10.56
N LEU A 39 10.10 -7.99 -9.93
CA LEU A 39 8.93 -7.15 -9.73
C LEU A 39 8.47 -6.57 -11.08
N LYS A 40 7.20 -6.68 -11.38
CA LYS A 40 6.63 -5.99 -12.54
C LYS A 40 6.54 -4.49 -12.23
N VAL A 41 7.52 -3.74 -12.72
CA VAL A 41 7.55 -2.29 -12.56
C VAL A 41 6.73 -1.62 -13.65
N VAL A 42 5.92 -0.63 -13.28
CA VAL A 42 5.07 0.15 -14.17
C VAL A 42 5.29 1.64 -13.90
N GLY A 43 5.33 2.42 -14.96
CA GLY A 43 5.54 3.87 -14.91
C GLY A 43 6.74 4.31 -15.73
N ARG A 44 6.96 5.62 -15.79
CA ARG A 44 8.06 6.23 -16.55
C ARG A 44 9.22 6.67 -15.64
N GLY A 45 9.08 6.46 -14.34
CA GLY A 45 10.07 6.83 -13.34
C GLY A 45 11.17 5.78 -13.16
N THR A 46 11.96 5.97 -12.14
CA THR A 46 13.04 5.09 -11.75
C THR A 46 12.64 4.24 -10.56
N CYS A 47 13.12 3.01 -10.52
CA CYS A 47 13.07 2.16 -9.33
C CYS A 47 14.40 1.44 -9.12
N SER A 48 14.67 1.09 -7.89
CA SER A 48 15.82 0.28 -7.51
C SER A 48 15.54 -0.51 -6.23
N ILE A 49 16.23 -1.60 -6.05
CA ILE A 49 16.30 -2.32 -4.78
C ILE A 49 17.72 -2.14 -4.25
N ALA A 50 17.83 -1.59 -3.06
CA ALA A 50 19.10 -1.45 -2.36
C ALA A 50 18.85 -1.48 -0.84
N ASP A 51 19.71 -2.12 -0.09
CA ASP A 51 19.61 -2.29 1.36
C ASP A 51 18.28 -2.91 1.79
N ASN A 52 17.80 -3.91 1.06
CA ASN A 52 16.49 -4.56 1.23
C ASN A 52 15.33 -3.57 1.16
N VAL A 53 15.43 -2.60 0.27
CA VAL A 53 14.47 -1.50 0.11
C VAL A 53 14.11 -1.37 -1.35
N PHE A 54 12.82 -1.49 -1.67
CA PHE A 54 12.32 -1.02 -2.94
C PHE A 54 12.18 0.51 -2.91
N ARG A 55 12.90 1.16 -3.79
CA ARG A 55 12.89 2.62 -3.96
C ARG A 55 12.28 2.96 -5.30
N SER A 56 11.37 3.94 -5.30
CA SER A 56 10.65 4.31 -6.51
C SER A 56 10.43 5.82 -6.58
N LYS A 57 10.56 6.38 -7.78
CA LYS A 57 10.23 7.77 -8.10
C LYS A 57 9.49 7.81 -9.43
N GLY A 58 8.19 8.12 -9.40
CA GLY A 58 7.34 8.17 -10.60
C GLY A 58 7.06 6.81 -11.25
N SER A 59 7.28 5.72 -10.51
CA SER A 59 6.94 4.35 -10.89
C SER A 59 6.41 3.58 -9.69
N TYR A 60 5.85 2.40 -9.91
CA TYR A 60 5.36 1.51 -8.86
C TYR A 60 5.56 0.05 -9.26
N ALA A 61 5.57 -0.84 -8.29
CA ALA A 61 5.63 -2.28 -8.52
C ALA A 61 4.26 -2.91 -8.40
N LEU A 62 3.97 -3.87 -9.27
CA LEU A 62 2.81 -4.75 -9.19
C LEU A 62 3.24 -6.12 -8.69
N PHE A 63 2.44 -6.71 -7.83
CA PHE A 63 2.63 -8.05 -7.29
C PHE A 63 1.28 -8.72 -7.06
N GLY A 64 1.31 -10.03 -6.80
CA GLY A 64 0.14 -10.84 -6.51
C GLY A 64 -0.55 -11.38 -7.76
N ASN A 65 -1.70 -12.03 -7.54
CA ASN A 65 -2.51 -12.64 -8.58
C ASN A 65 -3.81 -11.84 -8.74
N PRO A 66 -4.20 -11.44 -9.96
CA PRO A 66 -5.44 -10.69 -10.21
C PRO A 66 -6.69 -11.47 -9.82
N GLU A 67 -6.62 -12.80 -9.69
CA GLU A 67 -7.73 -13.65 -9.27
C GLU A 67 -8.03 -13.61 -7.76
N TRP A 68 -7.18 -12.95 -6.96
CA TRP A 68 -7.42 -12.83 -5.54
C TRP A 68 -8.60 -11.92 -5.24
N THR A 69 -9.61 -12.45 -4.56
CA THR A 69 -10.85 -11.71 -4.24
C THR A 69 -10.94 -11.35 -2.76
N ASN A 70 -10.61 -12.30 -1.87
CA ASN A 70 -10.62 -12.11 -0.42
C ASN A 70 -9.20 -12.30 0.10
N TYR A 71 -8.59 -11.23 0.55
CA TYR A 71 -7.21 -11.24 1.00
C TYR A 71 -6.93 -10.08 1.96
N SER A 72 -5.81 -10.17 2.63
CA SER A 72 -5.21 -9.00 3.26
C SER A 72 -3.80 -8.78 2.72
N PHE A 73 -3.38 -7.54 2.67
CA PHE A 73 -1.99 -7.20 2.43
C PHE A 73 -1.50 -6.16 3.43
N SER A 74 -0.21 -6.18 3.68
CA SER A 74 0.45 -5.18 4.52
C SER A 74 1.68 -4.66 3.80
N VAL A 75 1.87 -3.36 3.86
CA VAL A 75 3.05 -2.68 3.34
C VAL A 75 3.66 -1.79 4.43
N LYS A 76 4.97 -1.86 4.58
CA LYS A 76 5.72 -0.92 5.41
C LYS A 76 6.44 0.06 4.48
N ALA A 77 6.13 1.34 4.62
CA ALA A 77 6.65 2.37 3.75
C ALA A 77 7.00 3.64 4.51
N ARG A 78 7.90 4.45 3.95
CA ARG A 78 8.26 5.77 4.48
C ARG A 78 8.48 6.76 3.35
N ALA A 79 8.18 8.02 3.59
CA ALA A 79 8.68 9.11 2.74
C ALA A 79 10.19 9.32 2.97
N PRO A 80 10.92 9.86 2.00
CA PRO A 80 12.31 10.28 2.20
C PRO A 80 12.45 11.25 3.38
N GLU A 81 13.63 11.28 4.02
CA GLU A 81 13.90 12.19 5.12
C GLU A 81 13.87 13.67 4.70
N ASP A 82 14.18 13.93 3.45
CA ASP A 82 14.19 15.25 2.81
C ASP A 82 12.86 15.60 2.11
N ALA A 83 11.80 14.82 2.34
CA ALA A 83 10.48 15.13 1.79
C ALA A 83 9.83 16.29 2.54
N GLU A 84 9.22 17.20 1.80
CA GLU A 84 8.44 18.30 2.39
C GLU A 84 7.17 17.79 3.09
N GLN A 85 6.62 16.70 2.60
CA GLN A 85 5.39 16.10 3.12
C GLN A 85 5.45 14.57 3.02
N VAL A 86 4.79 13.89 3.95
CA VAL A 86 4.60 12.45 3.87
C VAL A 86 3.40 12.14 2.99
N GLN A 87 3.68 11.51 1.84
CA GLN A 87 2.65 10.95 0.97
C GLN A 87 3.02 9.50 0.65
N ILE A 88 2.27 8.56 1.19
CA ILE A 88 2.50 7.13 1.04
C ILE A 88 1.22 6.49 0.56
N TRP A 89 1.29 5.75 -0.54
CA TRP A 89 0.14 5.11 -1.16
C TRP A 89 0.38 3.63 -1.42
N ALA A 90 -0.67 2.84 -1.22
CA ALA A 90 -0.73 1.47 -1.69
C ALA A 90 -2.02 1.26 -2.48
N SER A 91 -1.93 0.64 -3.64
CA SER A 91 -3.07 0.34 -4.50
C SER A 91 -3.39 -1.14 -4.48
N PHE A 92 -4.68 -1.46 -4.55
CA PHE A 92 -5.18 -2.82 -4.56
C PHE A 92 -6.43 -2.96 -5.43
N ARG A 93 -6.81 -4.20 -5.78
CA ARG A 93 -7.87 -4.47 -6.75
C ARG A 93 -7.70 -3.62 -8.02
N ASN A 94 -6.50 -3.71 -8.60
CA ASN A 94 -6.17 -2.98 -9.82
C ASN A 94 -6.85 -3.66 -11.02
N TYR A 95 -8.00 -3.18 -11.44
CA TYR A 95 -8.68 -3.67 -12.64
C TYR A 95 -7.97 -3.21 -13.90
N ASN A 96 -7.50 -1.98 -13.88
CA ASN A 96 -6.67 -1.40 -14.93
C ASN A 96 -5.88 -0.20 -14.37
N ARG A 97 -5.18 0.51 -15.24
CA ARG A 97 -4.37 1.69 -14.89
C ARG A 97 -5.17 2.79 -14.16
N PHE A 98 -6.45 2.91 -14.40
CA PHE A 98 -7.29 4.00 -13.90
C PHE A 98 -8.28 3.56 -12.84
N ASP A 99 -8.75 2.32 -12.87
CA ASP A 99 -9.76 1.79 -11.95
C ASP A 99 -9.10 0.87 -10.91
N ARG A 100 -8.93 1.40 -9.72
CA ARG A 100 -8.27 0.74 -8.58
C ARG A 100 -8.69 1.39 -7.28
N TYR A 101 -8.49 0.68 -6.20
CA TYR A 101 -8.57 1.26 -4.86
C TYR A 101 -7.18 1.70 -4.39
N VAL A 102 -7.15 2.81 -3.67
CA VAL A 102 -5.93 3.38 -3.09
C VAL A 102 -6.17 3.66 -1.61
N VAL A 103 -5.27 3.19 -0.79
CA VAL A 103 -5.15 3.60 0.60
C VAL A 103 -3.90 4.43 0.75
N GLY A 104 -3.95 5.47 1.55
CA GLY A 104 -2.78 6.33 1.72
C GLY A 104 -2.80 7.19 2.97
N ILE A 105 -1.61 7.63 3.33
CA ILE A 105 -1.36 8.68 4.29
C ILE A 105 -1.05 9.94 3.51
N LYS A 106 -1.69 11.04 3.88
CA LYS A 106 -1.40 12.38 3.37
C LYS A 106 -1.10 13.28 4.55
N GLY A 107 0.16 13.63 4.71
CA GLY A 107 0.61 14.66 5.64
C GLY A 107 0.59 16.05 4.99
N GLY A 108 0.53 17.10 5.78
CA GLY A 108 0.52 18.48 5.35
C GLY A 108 -0.52 19.32 6.09
N LEU A 109 -1.39 20.03 5.36
CA LEU A 109 -2.46 20.84 5.97
C LEU A 109 -3.54 19.99 6.66
N GLN A 110 -3.70 18.75 6.22
CA GLN A 110 -4.60 17.76 6.81
C GLN A 110 -3.83 16.45 6.88
N ASP A 111 -3.67 15.92 8.09
CA ASP A 111 -2.99 14.65 8.34
C ASP A 111 -4.03 13.55 8.36
N ASP A 112 -4.24 12.92 7.19
CA ASP A 112 -5.32 11.97 6.96
C ASP A 112 -4.82 10.60 6.52
N LEU A 113 -5.52 9.58 7.01
CA LEU A 113 -5.59 8.24 6.40
C LEU A 113 -6.84 8.22 5.52
N TYR A 114 -6.69 7.84 4.26
CA TYR A 114 -7.81 7.81 3.33
C TYR A 114 -7.89 6.50 2.56
N LEU A 115 -9.11 6.17 2.15
CA LEU A 115 -9.45 5.15 1.19
C LEU A 115 -10.17 5.82 0.02
N MET A 116 -9.68 5.60 -1.17
CA MET A 116 -10.19 6.20 -2.40
C MET A 116 -10.34 5.13 -3.49
N ARG A 117 -11.35 5.26 -4.31
CA ARG A 117 -11.45 4.57 -5.60
C ARG A 117 -11.06 5.56 -6.69
N THR A 118 -10.09 5.22 -7.50
CA THR A 118 -9.75 6.00 -8.68
C THR A 118 -10.59 5.53 -9.86
N GLY A 119 -10.96 6.44 -10.74
CA GLY A 119 -11.74 6.14 -11.94
C GLY A 119 -11.11 6.72 -13.20
N TYR A 120 -11.69 6.36 -14.33
CA TYR A 120 -11.27 6.90 -15.61
C TYR A 120 -11.55 8.42 -15.69
N MET A 121 -10.62 9.18 -16.25
CA MET A 121 -10.71 10.64 -16.42
C MET A 121 -10.84 11.47 -15.12
N GLY A 122 -10.27 10.96 -14.00
CA GLY A 122 -10.24 11.72 -12.75
C GLY A 122 -11.55 11.67 -11.97
N THR A 123 -12.38 10.66 -12.19
CA THR A 123 -13.56 10.40 -11.37
C THR A 123 -13.16 9.71 -10.06
N ASP A 124 -12.28 10.37 -9.30
CA ASP A 124 -11.81 9.82 -8.03
C ASP A 124 -12.87 10.04 -6.95
N GLU A 125 -13.14 8.98 -6.19
CA GLU A 125 -14.13 8.97 -5.11
C GLU A 125 -13.46 8.63 -3.79
N PHE A 126 -13.53 9.54 -2.82
CA PHE A 126 -13.14 9.26 -1.44
C PHE A 126 -14.23 8.43 -0.77
N MET A 127 -13.87 7.18 -0.44
CA MET A 127 -14.78 6.23 0.23
C MET A 127 -14.71 6.34 1.75
N GLY A 128 -13.62 6.88 2.27
CA GLY A 128 -13.42 7.13 3.68
C GLY A 128 -12.18 7.97 3.92
N VAL A 129 -12.30 8.89 4.87
CA VAL A 129 -11.20 9.73 5.34
C VAL A 129 -11.24 9.75 6.86
N ARG A 130 -10.10 9.57 7.51
CA ARG A 130 -9.95 9.64 8.96
C ARG A 130 -8.73 10.47 9.31
N PRO A 131 -8.86 11.48 10.19
CA PRO A 131 -7.71 12.18 10.74
C PRO A 131 -6.77 11.21 11.44
N LEU A 132 -5.46 11.38 11.23
CA LEU A 132 -4.43 10.51 11.84
C LEU A 132 -4.31 10.71 13.35
N GLY A 133 -4.62 11.90 13.85
CA GLY A 133 -4.39 12.26 15.25
C GLY A 133 -2.92 12.57 15.58
N PHE A 134 -2.04 12.50 14.60
CA PHE A 134 -0.63 12.87 14.70
C PHE A 134 -0.14 13.40 13.35
N HIS A 135 0.97 14.16 13.37
CA HIS A 135 1.62 14.63 12.15
C HIS A 135 2.61 13.59 11.62
N PRO A 136 2.45 13.07 10.39
CA PRO A 136 3.40 12.13 9.83
C PRO A 136 4.76 12.76 9.57
N VAL A 137 5.82 12.09 9.99
CA VAL A 137 7.20 12.59 9.91
C VAL A 137 7.94 11.93 8.74
N PRO A 138 8.60 12.70 7.85
CA PRO A 138 9.49 12.16 6.84
C PRO A 138 10.60 11.30 7.47
N GLY A 139 10.94 10.20 6.82
CA GLY A 139 11.92 9.25 7.34
C GLY A 139 11.34 8.19 8.28
N GLU A 140 10.20 8.41 8.88
CA GLU A 140 9.53 7.43 9.74
C GLU A 140 8.80 6.35 8.93
N TRP A 141 8.74 5.16 9.51
CA TRP A 141 8.10 4.00 8.91
C TRP A 141 6.66 3.85 9.35
N TYR A 142 5.76 3.74 8.38
CA TYR A 142 4.35 3.49 8.57
C TYR A 142 3.97 2.13 7.99
N ARG A 143 3.19 1.35 8.74
CA ARG A 143 2.62 0.10 8.27
C ARG A 143 1.17 0.33 7.90
N MET A 144 0.84 0.18 6.65
CA MET A 144 -0.54 0.13 6.17
C MET A 144 -0.94 -1.33 5.94
N LYS A 145 -2.09 -1.74 6.49
CA LYS A 145 -2.70 -3.04 6.25
C LYS A 145 -4.09 -2.84 5.70
N VAL A 146 -4.44 -3.62 4.69
CA VAL A 146 -5.78 -3.65 4.10
C VAL A 146 -6.32 -5.05 4.15
N GLU A 147 -7.54 -5.20 4.61
CA GLU A 147 -8.31 -6.44 4.55
C GLU A 147 -9.49 -6.26 3.59
N VAL A 148 -9.59 -7.17 2.63
CA VAL A 148 -10.63 -7.17 1.61
C VAL A 148 -11.41 -8.46 1.71
N CYS A 149 -12.74 -8.37 1.91
CA CYS A 149 -13.63 -9.51 1.94
C CYS A 149 -14.96 -9.13 1.28
N GLY A 150 -15.22 -9.67 0.10
CA GLY A 150 -16.36 -9.31 -0.72
C GLY A 150 -16.37 -7.79 -1.00
N ASN A 151 -17.43 -7.10 -0.58
CA ASN A 151 -17.57 -5.66 -0.71
C ASN A 151 -17.07 -4.86 0.53
N ARG A 152 -16.49 -5.54 1.50
CA ARG A 152 -15.97 -4.90 2.72
C ARG A 152 -14.47 -4.66 2.59
N ILE A 153 -14.06 -3.44 2.91
CA ILE A 153 -12.66 -3.03 3.00
C ILE A 153 -12.43 -2.49 4.40
N ARG A 154 -11.35 -2.95 5.05
CA ARG A 154 -10.87 -2.41 6.31
C ARG A 154 -9.44 -1.94 6.12
N VAL A 155 -9.14 -0.79 6.66
CA VAL A 155 -7.82 -0.18 6.60
C VAL A 155 -7.28 0.00 8.01
N PHE A 156 -6.01 -0.35 8.20
CA PHE A 156 -5.29 -0.20 9.46
C PHE A 156 -4.00 0.54 9.20
N LEU A 157 -3.63 1.39 10.13
CA LEU A 157 -2.35 2.08 10.16
C LEU A 157 -1.65 1.77 11.48
N ASN A 158 -0.42 1.26 11.41
CA ASN A 158 0.37 0.84 12.57
C ASN A 158 -0.42 -0.10 13.50
N ASP A 159 -1.20 -1.04 12.87
CA ASP A 159 -2.06 -2.02 13.53
C ASP A 159 -3.32 -1.43 14.22
N GLU A 160 -3.56 -0.12 14.14
CA GLU A 160 -4.80 0.54 14.55
C GLU A 160 -5.80 0.64 13.39
N LYS A 161 -7.11 0.38 13.70
CA LYS A 161 -8.18 0.39 12.70
C LYS A 161 -8.71 1.81 12.49
#